data_c5f5dc4b97dbd61503c09656ace8404d
#
_entry.id   c5f5dc4b97dbd61503c09656ace8404d
#
_cell.length_a   1.000
_cell.length_b   1.000
_cell.length_c   1.000
_cell.angle_alpha   90.00
_cell.angle_beta   90.00
_cell.angle_gamma   90.00
#
_symmetry.space_group_name_H-M   'P 1'
#
loop_
_entity.id
_entity.type
_entity.pdbx_description
1 polymer ?
#
loop_
_entity_poly.entity_id
_entity_poly.type
_entity_poly.pdbx_seq_one_letter_code
_entity_poly.pdbx_strand_id
1 'polypeptide(L)'
;MLASLAFITVGIALKIALFPLHAWLPNAYAFAPSVGTAFLASTATKVAIYLLIKYLYLVYGFDLVYSNKIFIFVVLSLSILAMFGASLIAIFQSNLKKLFAYSSVAQIGYITLGIGIANYNGLIGSTVHITVSYTHLRAHE
;
A
#
# COMPACT_ATOMS: atom_id res chain seq x y z
N MET A 1 0.29 23.89 4.16
CA MET A 1 -0.33 22.82 3.39
C MET A 1 0.64 21.68 3.05
N LEU A 2 1.81 21.92 2.48
CA LEU A 2 2.77 20.86 2.12
C LEU A 2 3.26 20.03 3.32
N ALA A 3 3.53 20.67 4.46
CA ALA A 3 3.95 19.96 5.67
C ALA A 3 2.86 19.01 6.19
N SER A 4 1.61 19.44 6.21
CA SER A 4 0.49 18.59 6.63
C SER A 4 0.27 17.42 5.68
N LEU A 5 0.41 17.64 4.37
CA LEU A 5 0.37 16.57 3.36
C LEU A 5 1.46 15.53 3.63
N ALA A 6 2.70 15.98 3.89
CA ALA A 6 3.82 15.08 4.16
C ALA A 6 3.57 14.25 5.44
N PHE A 7 3.16 14.89 6.54
CA PHE A 7 2.90 14.18 7.79
C PHE A 7 1.76 13.17 7.69
N ILE A 8 0.66 13.55 7.05
CA ILE A 8 -0.51 12.65 6.87
C ILE A 8 -0.14 11.48 5.95
N THR A 9 0.58 11.73 4.86
CA THR A 9 1.00 10.66 3.95
C THR A 9 1.96 9.69 4.63
N VAL A 10 2.92 10.17 5.42
CA VAL A 10 3.83 9.31 6.19
C VAL A 10 3.06 8.51 7.24
N GLY A 11 2.13 9.12 7.96
CA GLY A 11 1.30 8.43 8.96
C GLY A 11 0.46 7.31 8.35
N ILE A 12 -0.16 7.57 7.20
CA ILE A 12 -0.94 6.56 6.48
C ILE A 12 -0.01 5.51 5.86
N ALA A 13 1.15 5.89 5.32
CA ALA A 13 2.15 4.98 4.78
C ALA A 13 2.67 3.99 5.83
N LEU A 14 2.88 4.43 7.06
CA LEU A 14 3.18 3.54 8.20
C LEU A 14 2.07 2.52 8.41
N LYS A 15 0.82 2.95 8.41
CA LYS A 15 -0.35 2.08 8.62
C LYS A 15 -0.57 1.09 7.48
N ILE A 16 -0.31 1.49 6.25
CA ILE A 16 -0.40 0.65 5.05
C ILE A 16 0.78 -0.33 4.98
N ALA A 17 1.87 -0.08 5.72
CA ALA A 17 3.15 -0.77 5.58
C ALA A 17 3.80 -0.56 4.20
N LEU A 18 3.80 0.69 3.72
CA LEU A 18 4.51 1.05 2.49
C LEU A 18 6.03 0.93 2.71
N PHE A 19 6.74 0.44 1.71
CA PHE A 19 8.20 0.38 1.76
C PHE A 19 8.81 1.79 1.98
N PRO A 20 9.79 1.99 2.85
CA PRO A 20 10.53 1.02 3.68
C PRO A 20 9.89 0.70 5.04
N LEU A 21 8.72 1.27 5.36
CA LEU A 21 8.05 1.18 6.67
C LEU A 21 7.25 -0.13 6.88
N HIS A 22 7.50 -1.14 6.05
CA HIS A 22 6.75 -2.41 6.02
C HIS A 22 7.23 -3.47 7.01
N ALA A 23 8.37 -3.26 7.69
CA ALA A 23 9.03 -4.29 8.49
C ALA A 23 8.17 -4.87 9.63
N TRP A 24 7.21 -4.12 10.13
CA TRP A 24 6.31 -4.54 11.19
C TRP A 24 5.25 -5.57 10.73
N LEU A 25 4.80 -5.49 9.47
CA LEU A 25 3.67 -6.26 8.96
C LEU A 25 3.96 -7.77 8.88
N PRO A 26 5.09 -8.25 8.31
CA PRO A 26 5.39 -9.68 8.25
C PRO A 26 5.56 -10.31 9.63
N ASN A 27 6.12 -9.57 10.58
CA ASN A 27 6.27 -10.03 11.94
C ASN A 27 4.92 -10.11 12.68
N ALA A 28 4.07 -9.09 12.50
CA ALA A 28 2.72 -9.10 13.04
C ALA A 28 1.90 -10.31 12.51
N TYR A 29 2.00 -10.62 11.23
CA TYR A 29 1.30 -11.75 10.64
C TYR A 29 1.86 -13.11 11.10
N ALA A 30 3.17 -13.20 11.33
CA ALA A 30 3.80 -14.45 11.75
C ALA A 30 3.33 -14.88 13.16
N PHE A 31 3.16 -13.94 14.07
CA PHE A 31 2.83 -14.21 15.47
C PHE A 31 1.32 -14.17 15.77
N ALA A 32 0.51 -13.55 14.91
CA ALA A 32 -0.93 -13.47 15.13
C ALA A 32 -1.64 -14.81 14.83
N PRO A 33 -2.76 -15.11 15.51
CA PRO A 33 -3.61 -16.23 15.15
C PRO A 33 -4.15 -16.06 13.73
N SER A 34 -4.40 -17.18 13.02
CA SER A 34 -4.78 -17.20 11.60
C SER A 34 -6.02 -16.34 11.30
N VAL A 35 -7.01 -16.36 12.18
CA VAL A 35 -8.23 -15.53 12.03
C VAL A 35 -7.90 -14.04 12.12
N GLY A 36 -7.00 -13.65 13.02
CA GLY A 36 -6.56 -12.26 13.18
C GLY A 36 -5.75 -11.78 11.97
N THR A 37 -4.87 -12.62 11.41
CA THR A 37 -4.12 -12.28 10.20
C THR A 37 -5.03 -12.11 8.98
N ALA A 38 -6.00 -13.00 8.80
CA ALA A 38 -6.99 -12.91 7.73
C ALA A 38 -7.77 -11.60 7.81
N PHE A 39 -8.25 -11.22 8.99
CA PHE A 39 -8.98 -9.98 9.20
C PHE A 39 -8.12 -8.74 8.94
N LEU A 40 -6.89 -8.71 9.45
CA LEU A 40 -5.96 -7.59 9.24
C LEU A 40 -5.58 -7.44 7.76
N ALA A 41 -5.30 -8.55 7.08
CA ALA A 41 -4.94 -8.53 5.67
C ALA A 41 -6.10 -8.10 4.76
N SER A 42 -7.33 -8.51 5.09
CA SER A 42 -8.49 -8.21 4.27
C SER A 42 -9.04 -6.79 4.46
N THR A 43 -9.01 -6.24 5.66
CA THR A 43 -9.70 -4.98 5.97
C THR A 43 -8.78 -3.82 6.31
N ALA A 44 -7.88 -3.96 7.27
CA ALA A 44 -7.15 -2.84 7.84
C ALA A 44 -6.28 -2.09 6.82
N THR A 45 -5.53 -2.82 5.98
CA THR A 45 -4.67 -2.22 4.96
C THR A 45 -5.47 -1.54 3.84
N LYS A 46 -6.59 -2.15 3.41
CA LYS A 46 -7.42 -1.62 2.33
C LYS A 46 -8.18 -0.36 2.73
N VAL A 47 -8.69 -0.31 3.95
CA VAL A 47 -9.32 0.89 4.51
C VAL A 47 -8.30 2.04 4.60
N ALA A 48 -7.06 1.75 4.99
CA ALA A 48 -6.03 2.76 5.06
C ALA A 48 -5.63 3.29 3.66
N ILE A 49 -5.59 2.43 2.63
CA ILE A 49 -5.36 2.84 1.24
C ILE A 49 -6.52 3.72 0.73
N TYR A 50 -7.76 3.34 1.01
CA TYR A 50 -8.92 4.14 0.66
C TYR A 50 -8.89 5.53 1.32
N LEU A 51 -8.48 5.58 2.59
CA LEU A 51 -8.24 6.83 3.31
C LEU A 51 -7.17 7.67 2.62
N LEU A 52 -6.06 7.07 2.18
CA LEU A 52 -5.00 7.76 1.45
C LEU A 52 -5.54 8.41 0.17
N ILE A 53 -6.30 7.66 -0.62
CA ILE A 53 -6.93 8.16 -1.84
C ILE A 53 -7.87 9.34 -1.53
N LYS A 54 -8.73 9.19 -0.53
CA LYS A 54 -9.61 10.28 -0.11
C LYS A 54 -8.86 11.52 0.33
N TYR A 55 -7.82 11.38 1.15
CA TYR A 55 -7.03 12.53 1.58
C TYR A 55 -6.33 13.22 0.42
N LEU A 56 -5.69 12.48 -0.46
CA LEU A 56 -4.95 13.06 -1.58
C LEU A 56 -5.86 13.81 -2.56
N TYR A 57 -7.02 13.23 -2.89
CA TYR A 57 -7.85 13.78 -3.97
C TYR A 57 -9.02 14.63 -3.49
N LEU A 58 -9.58 14.36 -2.31
CA LEU A 58 -10.73 15.08 -1.79
C LEU A 58 -10.33 16.26 -0.89
N VAL A 59 -9.31 16.08 -0.05
CA VAL A 59 -8.88 17.10 0.92
C VAL A 59 -7.86 18.06 0.32
N TYR A 60 -6.84 17.50 -0.35
CA TYR A 60 -5.77 18.33 -0.97
C TYR A 60 -6.08 18.73 -2.41
N GLY A 61 -6.91 17.98 -3.09
CA GLY A 61 -7.29 18.23 -4.49
C GLY A 61 -6.23 17.78 -5.49
N PHE A 62 -6.70 17.51 -6.69
CA PHE A 62 -5.86 17.07 -7.81
C PHE A 62 -4.72 18.07 -8.11
N ASP A 63 -5.04 19.36 -8.15
CA ASP A 63 -4.11 20.41 -8.55
C ASP A 63 -2.90 20.50 -7.62
N LEU A 64 -3.09 20.37 -6.32
CA LEU A 64 -2.02 20.47 -5.34
C LEU A 64 -1.11 19.23 -5.36
N VAL A 65 -1.68 18.05 -5.54
CA VAL A 65 -0.92 16.80 -5.67
C VAL A 65 -0.14 16.77 -6.99
N TYR A 66 -0.76 17.22 -8.08
CA TYR A 66 -0.16 17.26 -9.41
C TYR A 66 0.95 18.30 -9.55
N SER A 67 0.80 19.45 -8.92
CA SER A 67 1.82 20.50 -8.97
C SER A 67 3.11 20.12 -8.23
N ASN A 68 3.02 19.19 -7.30
CA ASN A 68 4.14 18.80 -6.45
C ASN A 68 4.93 17.62 -7.04
N LYS A 69 5.76 17.91 -8.04
CA LYS A 69 6.59 16.91 -8.73
C LYS A 69 7.48 16.10 -7.78
N ILE A 70 7.98 16.71 -6.70
CA ILE A 70 8.83 16.02 -5.71
C ILE A 70 8.01 14.94 -4.99
N PHE A 71 6.79 15.25 -4.58
CA PHE A 71 5.90 14.30 -3.91
C PHE A 71 5.60 13.10 -4.81
N ILE A 72 5.23 13.35 -6.06
CA ILE A 72 4.98 12.30 -7.06
C ILE A 72 6.21 11.42 -7.26
N PHE A 73 7.37 12.02 -7.44
CA PHE A 73 8.62 11.29 -7.64
C PHE A 73 8.96 10.38 -6.45
N VAL A 74 8.80 10.87 -5.22
CA VAL A 74 9.03 10.09 -4.00
C VAL A 74 8.04 8.91 -3.91
N VAL A 75 6.76 9.15 -4.14
CA VAL A 75 5.73 8.09 -4.09
C VAL A 75 5.98 7.03 -5.16
N LEU A 76 6.32 7.43 -6.39
CA LEU A 76 6.63 6.50 -7.47
C LEU A 76 7.87 5.65 -7.15
N SER A 77 8.95 6.28 -6.68
CA SER A 77 10.18 5.56 -6.34
C SER A 77 9.93 4.53 -5.23
N LEU A 78 9.23 4.92 -4.17
CA LEU A 78 8.90 4.02 -3.07
C LEU A 78 7.96 2.89 -3.51
N SER A 79 7.03 3.16 -4.41
CA SER A 79 6.12 2.13 -4.96
C SER A 79 6.86 1.08 -5.78
N ILE A 80 7.80 1.51 -6.62
CA ILE A 80 8.63 0.60 -7.42
C ILE A 80 9.50 -0.26 -6.50
N LEU A 81 10.15 0.34 -5.50
CA LEU A 81 10.92 -0.39 -4.52
C LEU A 81 10.08 -1.38 -3.71
N ALA A 82 8.84 -1.01 -3.37
CA ALA A 82 7.90 -1.90 -2.70
C ALA A 82 7.55 -3.12 -3.56
N MET A 83 7.23 -2.90 -4.84
CA MET A 83 6.88 -3.98 -5.77
C MET A 83 8.01 -5.00 -5.91
N PHE A 84 9.19 -4.54 -6.31
CA PHE A 84 10.32 -5.44 -6.55
C PHE A 84 10.92 -5.97 -5.26
N GLY A 85 11.16 -5.12 -4.27
CA GLY A 85 11.78 -5.49 -3.01
C GLY A 85 10.95 -6.50 -2.23
N ALA A 86 9.65 -6.23 -2.04
CA ALA A 86 8.78 -7.15 -1.31
C ALA A 86 8.58 -8.48 -2.07
N SER A 87 8.47 -8.45 -3.41
CA SER A 87 8.33 -9.66 -4.21
C SER A 87 9.58 -10.55 -4.13
N LEU A 88 10.77 -9.95 -4.22
CA LEU A 88 12.02 -10.69 -4.08
C LEU A 88 12.15 -11.31 -2.68
N ILE A 89 11.87 -10.55 -1.64
CA ILE A 89 11.95 -11.06 -0.26
C ILE A 89 10.92 -12.18 -0.04
N ALA A 90 9.72 -12.07 -0.64
CA ALA A 90 8.68 -13.08 -0.54
C ALA A 90 9.15 -14.47 -1.03
N ILE A 91 9.89 -14.51 -2.14
CA ILE A 91 10.40 -15.77 -2.73
C ILE A 91 11.33 -16.53 -1.77
N PHE A 92 12.11 -15.81 -0.96
CA PHE A 92 13.05 -16.42 -0.01
C PHE A 92 12.44 -16.75 1.36
N GLN A 93 11.13 -16.56 1.56
CA GLN A 93 10.48 -16.88 2.82
C GLN A 93 10.09 -18.35 2.92
N SER A 94 10.54 -19.00 3.98
CA SER A 94 10.13 -20.39 4.32
C SER A 94 8.79 -20.45 5.07
N ASN A 95 8.38 -19.37 5.71
CA ASN A 95 7.12 -19.28 6.46
C ASN A 95 6.01 -18.73 5.58
N LEU A 96 4.95 -19.51 5.36
CA LEU A 96 3.81 -19.16 4.52
C LEU A 96 3.14 -17.85 4.95
N LYS A 97 2.99 -17.60 6.26
CA LYS A 97 2.40 -16.34 6.76
C LYS A 97 3.26 -15.13 6.40
N LYS A 98 4.58 -15.25 6.49
CA LYS A 98 5.50 -14.19 6.07
C LYS A 98 5.48 -13.99 4.55
N LEU A 99 5.40 -15.08 3.80
CA LEU A 99 5.29 -15.02 2.34
C LEU A 99 4.05 -14.22 1.92
N PHE A 100 2.88 -14.52 2.48
CA PHE A 100 1.65 -13.78 2.22
C PHE A 100 1.73 -12.32 2.67
N ALA A 101 2.40 -12.02 3.78
CA ALA A 101 2.61 -10.66 4.23
C ALA A 101 3.45 -9.85 3.23
N TYR A 102 4.57 -10.38 2.76
CA TYR A 102 5.38 -9.71 1.73
C TYR A 102 4.67 -9.60 0.39
N SER A 103 3.89 -10.60 0.01
CA SER A 103 3.01 -10.51 -1.16
C SER A 103 1.99 -9.37 -1.01
N SER A 104 1.42 -9.19 0.18
CA SER A 104 0.51 -8.06 0.45
C SER A 104 1.22 -6.72 0.34
N VAL A 105 2.46 -6.59 0.80
CA VAL A 105 3.28 -5.37 0.65
C VAL A 105 3.53 -5.08 -0.83
N ALA A 106 3.82 -6.09 -1.65
CA ALA A 106 3.97 -5.92 -3.10
C ALA A 106 2.68 -5.41 -3.76
N GLN A 107 1.52 -5.95 -3.38
CA GLN A 107 0.21 -5.48 -3.87
C GLN A 107 -0.06 -4.02 -3.49
N ILE A 108 0.32 -3.62 -2.28
CA ILE A 108 0.26 -2.21 -1.86
C ILE A 108 1.16 -1.34 -2.75
N GLY A 109 2.33 -1.83 -3.12
CA GLY A 109 3.21 -1.18 -4.08
C GLY A 109 2.53 -0.91 -5.43
N TYR A 110 1.80 -1.87 -5.99
CA TYR A 110 1.04 -1.68 -7.24
C TYR A 110 -0.02 -0.59 -7.11
N ILE A 111 -0.77 -0.59 -6.01
CA ILE A 111 -1.83 0.39 -5.76
C ILE A 111 -1.24 1.80 -5.60
N THR A 112 -0.18 1.94 -4.83
CA THR A 112 0.48 3.23 -4.60
C THR A 112 1.18 3.75 -5.84
N LEU A 113 1.66 2.87 -6.71
CA LEU A 113 2.19 3.24 -8.02
C LEU A 113 1.09 3.87 -8.89
N GLY A 114 -0.09 3.26 -8.95
CA GLY A 114 -1.22 3.82 -9.67
C GLY A 114 -1.66 5.20 -9.12
N ILE A 115 -1.61 5.39 -7.81
CA ILE A 115 -1.84 6.70 -7.17
C ILE A 115 -0.74 7.70 -7.55
N GLY A 116 0.52 7.26 -7.56
CA GLY A 116 1.68 8.10 -7.85
C GLY A 116 1.79 8.56 -9.31
N ILE A 117 1.22 7.80 -10.26
CA ILE A 117 1.11 8.23 -11.67
C ILE A 117 0.26 9.51 -11.77
N ALA A 118 -0.57 9.76 -10.77
CA ALA A 118 -1.35 10.98 -10.62
C ALA A 118 -2.17 11.31 -11.88
N ASN A 119 -2.72 10.31 -12.55
CA ASN A 119 -3.62 10.43 -13.68
C ASN A 119 -4.95 9.75 -13.35
N TYR A 120 -6.02 10.18 -13.97
CA TYR A 120 -7.36 9.61 -13.80
C TYR A 120 -7.37 8.08 -14.05
N ASN A 121 -6.69 7.63 -15.09
CA ASN A 121 -6.55 6.20 -15.39
C ASN A 121 -5.75 5.44 -14.32
N GLY A 122 -4.73 6.06 -13.75
CA GLY A 122 -3.97 5.49 -12.62
C GLY A 122 -4.83 5.34 -11.36
N LEU A 123 -5.71 6.29 -11.09
CA LEU A 123 -6.64 6.23 -9.98
C LEU A 123 -7.67 5.10 -10.17
N ILE A 124 -8.24 4.97 -11.37
CA ILE A 124 -9.15 3.87 -11.71
C ILE A 124 -8.42 2.53 -11.55
N GLY A 125 -7.20 2.41 -12.10
CA GLY A 125 -6.38 1.21 -11.97
C GLY A 125 -6.12 0.83 -10.52
N SER A 126 -5.80 1.80 -9.66
CA SER A 126 -5.61 1.59 -8.22
C SER A 126 -6.88 1.07 -7.53
N THR A 127 -8.03 1.65 -7.81
CA THR A 127 -9.31 1.24 -7.20
C THR A 127 -9.74 -0.15 -7.64
N VAL A 128 -9.58 -0.46 -8.93
CA VAL A 128 -9.84 -1.82 -9.46
C VAL A 128 -8.88 -2.82 -8.82
N HIS A 129 -7.58 -2.47 -8.69
CA HIS A 129 -6.60 -3.35 -8.08
C HIS A 129 -6.87 -3.64 -6.60
N ILE A 130 -7.41 -2.68 -5.85
CA ILE A 130 -7.88 -2.91 -4.47
C ILE A 130 -8.92 -4.02 -4.44
N THR A 131 -9.90 -3.97 -5.33
CA THR A 131 -10.97 -4.96 -5.41
C THR A 131 -10.43 -6.34 -5.79
N VAL A 132 -9.55 -6.40 -6.78
CA VAL A 132 -8.91 -7.66 -7.23
C VAL A 132 -8.04 -8.25 -6.14
N SER A 133 -7.22 -7.44 -5.47
CA SER A 133 -6.35 -7.91 -4.38
C SER A 133 -7.15 -8.44 -3.18
N TYR A 134 -8.32 -7.86 -2.91
CA TYR A 134 -9.22 -8.35 -1.86
C TYR A 134 -9.78 -9.74 -2.17
N THR A 135 -10.23 -9.96 -3.40
CA THR A 135 -10.79 -11.25 -3.83
C THR A 135 -9.72 -12.32 -3.92
N HIS A 136 -8.54 -11.98 -4.40
CA HIS A 136 -7.44 -12.94 -4.59
C HIS A 136 -6.84 -13.42 -3.25
N LEU A 137 -6.60 -12.51 -2.31
CA LEU A 137 -6.10 -12.88 -0.98
C LEU A 137 -7.10 -13.74 -0.20
N ARG A 138 -8.40 -13.43 -0.30
CA ARG A 138 -9.46 -14.20 0.37
C ARG A 138 -9.64 -15.62 -0.20
N ALA A 139 -9.30 -15.82 -1.46
CA ALA A 139 -9.42 -17.16 -2.09
C ALA A 139 -8.28 -18.12 -1.67
N HIS A 140 -7.18 -17.60 -1.12
CA HIS A 140 -6.02 -18.40 -0.70
C HIS A 140 -5.88 -18.53 0.83
N GLU A 141 -6.73 -17.90 1.62
CA GLU A 141 -6.86 -18.05 3.09
C GLU A 141 -8.00 -19.02 3.45
#